data_3fe728bf13573c4b7ae09611de92c21b
#
_entry.id   3fe728bf13573c4b7ae09611de92c21b
#
_cell.length_a   1.000
_cell.length_b   1.000
_cell.length_c   1.000
_cell.angle_alpha   90.00
_cell.angle_beta   90.00
_cell.angle_gamma   90.00
#
_symmetry.space_group_name_H-M   'P 1'
#
loop_
_entity.id
_entity.type
_entity.pdbx_description
1 polymer ?
#
loop_
_entity_poly.entity_id
_entity_poly.type
_entity_poly.pdbx_seq_one_letter_code
_entity_poly.pdbx_strand_id
1 'polypeptide(L)'
;MKKTAVEQIAKASGGELIAAGSSKYIAGIRHDSREVCPGDMFVAIKGENQDGHKYIPQVIEKGCAALLVSDADACPQDADVSIILVEDTVAAMGKIAAWYLDSLGIRRVAVTGSVGKTSTRDMIWYVLSEKYNCGRNLKNFNNNIGLPISIFQFDEKTEAAVLEMGMDAFGEIEYLSSIVKPEVGVITNIGIAHMEKLGSWDGIFQAKMEITKNILPKEEGGTLVFAGDDEYLTKERTAGDYDQIEVGEGAGADLRISGVEDHGIEGISFFVEYEENGRKEQKRIELPAAGAHNAVNAAIALAVGRKLGVSIAEGAEGLKKVELTGSRLRKI
;
A
#
# COMPACT_ATOMS: atom_id res chain seq x y z
N MET A 1 -8.38 -5.07 -12.97
CA MET A 1 -8.22 -3.66 -13.43
C MET A 1 -9.26 -3.31 -14.48
N LYS A 2 -9.47 -2.01 -14.79
CA LYS A 2 -10.31 -1.59 -15.93
C LYS A 2 -9.64 -1.97 -17.25
N LYS A 3 -10.46 -2.26 -18.28
CA LYS A 3 -10.00 -2.53 -19.65
C LYS A 3 -9.22 -1.32 -20.16
N THR A 4 -7.95 -1.52 -20.52
CA THR A 4 -7.00 -0.43 -20.81
C THR A 4 -6.36 -0.64 -22.17
N ALA A 5 -6.24 0.44 -22.97
CA ALA A 5 -5.62 0.37 -24.30
C ALA A 5 -4.11 0.09 -24.19
N VAL A 6 -3.59 -0.79 -25.06
CA VAL A 6 -2.16 -1.14 -25.13
C VAL A 6 -1.29 0.09 -25.37
N GLU A 7 -1.73 1.01 -26.23
CA GLU A 7 -1.02 2.26 -26.51
C GLU A 7 -0.87 3.15 -25.26
N GLN A 8 -1.91 3.19 -24.38
CA GLN A 8 -1.82 3.92 -23.11
C GLN A 8 -0.81 3.29 -22.16
N ILE A 9 -0.76 1.95 -22.13
CA ILE A 9 0.23 1.21 -21.33
C ILE A 9 1.65 1.47 -21.86
N ALA A 10 1.86 1.41 -23.18
CA ALA A 10 3.17 1.70 -23.79
C ALA A 10 3.62 3.12 -23.42
N LYS A 11 2.75 4.11 -23.54
CA LYS A 11 3.06 5.48 -23.12
C LYS A 11 3.36 5.59 -21.62
N ALA A 12 2.56 4.95 -20.77
CA ALA A 12 2.74 4.99 -19.32
C ALA A 12 4.03 4.29 -18.87
N SER A 13 4.43 3.20 -19.54
CA SER A 13 5.67 2.49 -19.27
C SER A 13 6.92 3.30 -19.63
N GLY A 14 6.80 4.26 -20.55
CA GLY A 14 7.91 4.94 -21.20
C GLY A 14 8.62 4.06 -22.23
N GLY A 15 7.98 2.97 -22.67
CA GLY A 15 8.51 2.01 -23.64
C GLY A 15 8.06 2.27 -25.07
N GLU A 16 8.61 1.50 -26.00
CA GLU A 16 8.28 1.50 -27.39
C GLU A 16 7.33 0.32 -27.74
N LEU A 17 6.24 0.58 -28.44
CA LEU A 17 5.38 -0.46 -29.00
C LEU A 17 6.00 -0.95 -30.29
N ILE A 18 6.81 -2.01 -30.24
CA ILE A 18 7.58 -2.54 -31.38
C ILE A 18 6.77 -3.49 -32.26
N ALA A 19 5.67 -4.06 -31.74
CA ALA A 19 4.70 -4.86 -32.47
C ALA A 19 3.29 -4.61 -31.94
N ALA A 20 2.31 -4.55 -32.86
CA ALA A 20 0.89 -4.42 -32.50
C ALA A 20 0.14 -5.70 -32.86
N GLY A 21 -0.43 -6.38 -31.87
CA GLY A 21 -1.33 -7.52 -32.06
C GLY A 21 -2.76 -7.07 -32.41
N SER A 22 -3.63 -8.04 -32.68
CA SER A 22 -5.04 -7.81 -32.99
C SER A 22 -5.83 -7.22 -31.80
N SER A 23 -5.46 -7.55 -30.58
CA SER A 23 -6.09 -7.01 -29.38
C SER A 23 -5.56 -5.60 -29.08
N LYS A 24 -6.46 -4.62 -29.09
CA LYS A 24 -6.13 -3.23 -28.74
C LYS A 24 -6.18 -2.92 -27.25
N TYR A 25 -6.65 -3.85 -26.44
CA TYR A 25 -6.87 -3.67 -25.01
C TYR A 25 -6.33 -4.83 -24.18
N ILE A 26 -5.93 -4.55 -22.95
CA ILE A 26 -5.61 -5.56 -21.95
C ILE A 26 -6.69 -5.61 -20.87
N ALA A 27 -6.88 -6.79 -20.27
CA ALA A 27 -7.82 -7.04 -19.18
C ALA A 27 -7.16 -7.06 -17.79
N GLY A 28 -5.87 -7.39 -17.73
CA GLY A 28 -5.06 -7.47 -16.52
C GLY A 28 -3.57 -7.39 -16.81
N ILE A 29 -2.77 -7.28 -15.75
CA ILE A 29 -1.30 -7.31 -15.83
C ILE A 29 -0.81 -8.39 -14.88
N ARG A 30 0.03 -9.32 -15.37
CA ARG A 30 0.56 -10.46 -14.64
C ARG A 30 2.07 -10.58 -14.84
N HIS A 31 2.78 -11.01 -13.80
CA HIS A 31 4.21 -11.36 -13.86
C HIS A 31 4.44 -12.87 -13.67
N ASP A 32 3.46 -13.60 -13.13
CA ASP A 32 3.50 -15.05 -13.03
C ASP A 32 2.80 -15.68 -14.25
N SER A 33 3.57 -16.39 -15.07
CA SER A 33 3.06 -17.04 -16.29
C SER A 33 1.94 -18.04 -16.03
N ARG A 34 1.83 -18.57 -14.80
CA ARG A 34 0.79 -19.51 -14.38
C ARG A 34 -0.56 -18.85 -14.23
N GLU A 35 -0.57 -17.56 -13.83
CA GLU A 35 -1.77 -16.76 -13.54
C GLU A 35 -2.28 -15.97 -14.76
N VAL A 36 -1.56 -16.01 -15.90
CA VAL A 36 -1.97 -15.32 -17.13
C VAL A 36 -3.25 -15.94 -17.67
N CYS A 37 -4.23 -15.06 -17.93
CA CYS A 37 -5.51 -15.34 -18.57
C CYS A 37 -5.58 -14.73 -19.96
N PRO A 38 -6.50 -15.19 -20.85
CA PRO A 38 -6.71 -14.56 -22.14
C PRO A 38 -7.01 -13.05 -22.01
N GLY A 39 -6.31 -12.25 -22.81
CA GLY A 39 -6.44 -10.80 -22.79
C GLY A 39 -5.58 -10.07 -21.76
N ASP A 40 -4.81 -10.77 -20.91
CA ASP A 40 -3.87 -10.12 -19.99
C ASP A 40 -2.60 -9.63 -20.72
N MET A 41 -1.89 -8.71 -20.09
CA MET A 41 -0.50 -8.38 -20.41
C MET A 41 0.42 -9.17 -19.47
N PHE A 42 1.43 -9.81 -20.03
CA PHE A 42 2.49 -10.46 -19.26
C PHE A 42 3.71 -9.57 -19.16
N VAL A 43 4.26 -9.43 -17.96
CA VAL A 43 5.52 -8.71 -17.67
C VAL A 43 6.64 -9.72 -17.52
N ALA A 44 7.56 -9.74 -18.47
CA ALA A 44 8.72 -10.63 -18.44
C ALA A 44 9.82 -10.07 -17.53
N ILE A 45 9.77 -10.40 -16.24
CA ILE A 45 10.77 -9.91 -15.27
C ILE A 45 11.99 -10.80 -15.32
N LYS A 46 13.17 -10.16 -15.48
CA LYS A 46 14.48 -10.81 -15.35
C LYS A 46 14.95 -10.70 -13.91
N GLY A 47 14.84 -11.76 -13.14
CA GLY A 47 15.35 -11.87 -11.77
C GLY A 47 16.74 -12.51 -11.72
N GLU A 48 17.31 -12.59 -10.52
CA GLU A 48 18.64 -13.18 -10.30
C GLU A 48 18.73 -14.66 -10.71
N ASN A 49 17.68 -15.43 -10.43
CA ASN A 49 17.66 -16.89 -10.64
C ASN A 49 16.77 -17.33 -11.81
N GLN A 50 15.89 -16.48 -12.28
CA GLN A 50 14.93 -16.82 -13.34
C GLN A 50 14.73 -15.65 -14.28
N ASP A 51 14.61 -15.95 -15.56
CA ASP A 51 14.28 -15.00 -16.60
C ASP A 51 12.84 -15.24 -17.09
N GLY A 52 11.98 -14.26 -16.89
CA GLY A 52 10.56 -14.31 -17.30
C GLY A 52 10.37 -14.43 -18.82
N HIS A 53 11.35 -13.97 -19.62
CA HIS A 53 11.27 -14.07 -21.09
C HIS A 53 11.17 -15.52 -21.58
N LYS A 54 11.68 -16.50 -20.83
CA LYS A 54 11.54 -17.94 -21.17
C LYS A 54 10.09 -18.43 -21.21
N TYR A 55 9.18 -17.72 -20.56
CA TYR A 55 7.76 -18.09 -20.48
C TYR A 55 6.90 -17.43 -21.56
N ILE A 56 7.48 -16.60 -22.45
CA ILE A 56 6.75 -15.90 -23.51
C ILE A 56 5.96 -16.88 -24.40
N PRO A 57 6.53 -17.99 -24.93
CA PRO A 57 5.73 -18.93 -25.72
C PRO A 57 4.51 -19.46 -24.98
N GLN A 58 4.68 -19.82 -23.70
CA GLN A 58 3.60 -20.36 -22.87
C GLN A 58 2.45 -19.35 -22.66
N VAL A 59 2.77 -18.06 -22.43
CA VAL A 59 1.74 -17.05 -22.19
C VAL A 59 1.02 -16.63 -23.47
N ILE A 60 1.68 -16.70 -24.62
CA ILE A 60 1.07 -16.52 -25.93
C ILE A 60 0.05 -17.63 -26.19
N GLU A 61 0.40 -18.90 -25.94
CA GLU A 61 -0.52 -20.02 -26.04
C GLU A 61 -1.76 -19.89 -25.14
N LYS A 62 -1.63 -19.20 -24.00
CA LYS A 62 -2.74 -18.87 -23.09
C LYS A 62 -3.59 -17.69 -23.57
N GLY A 63 -3.28 -17.06 -24.71
CA GLY A 63 -4.02 -15.93 -25.25
C GLY A 63 -3.68 -14.58 -24.61
N CYS A 64 -2.46 -14.40 -24.14
CA CYS A 64 -1.94 -13.12 -23.69
C CYS A 64 -2.10 -12.07 -24.82
N ALA A 65 -2.60 -10.88 -24.48
CA ALA A 65 -2.85 -9.78 -25.43
C ALA A 65 -1.62 -8.88 -25.65
N ALA A 66 -0.76 -8.76 -24.65
CA ALA A 66 0.43 -7.92 -24.71
C ALA A 66 1.57 -8.49 -23.86
N LEU A 67 2.79 -8.14 -24.24
CA LEU A 67 4.03 -8.44 -23.53
C LEU A 67 4.74 -7.13 -23.16
N LEU A 68 5.25 -7.04 -21.93
CA LEU A 68 6.21 -6.03 -21.51
C LEU A 68 7.56 -6.72 -21.33
N VAL A 69 8.52 -6.37 -22.15
CA VAL A 69 9.81 -7.09 -22.27
C VAL A 69 10.99 -6.13 -22.22
N SER A 70 12.15 -6.63 -21.81
CA SER A 70 13.44 -5.94 -21.93
C SER A 70 14.37 -6.57 -22.97
N ASP A 71 13.94 -7.65 -23.60
CA ASP A 71 14.64 -8.36 -24.66
C ASP A 71 13.68 -8.65 -25.81
N ALA A 72 13.84 -7.94 -26.92
CA ALA A 72 13.00 -8.11 -28.11
C ALA A 72 13.26 -9.44 -28.84
N ASP A 73 14.49 -9.96 -28.79
CA ASP A 73 14.87 -11.21 -29.46
C ASP A 73 14.23 -12.43 -28.84
N ALA A 74 13.76 -12.33 -27.59
CA ALA A 74 12.99 -13.38 -26.92
C ALA A 74 11.55 -13.53 -27.45
N CYS A 75 11.07 -12.60 -28.28
CA CYS A 75 9.70 -12.57 -28.76
C CYS A 75 9.57 -13.21 -30.15
N PRO A 76 8.58 -14.11 -30.36
CA PRO A 76 8.29 -14.64 -31.69
C PRO A 76 7.83 -13.54 -32.66
N GLN A 77 8.38 -13.53 -33.88
CA GLN A 77 8.07 -12.48 -34.88
C GLN A 77 6.65 -12.59 -35.47
N ASP A 78 6.11 -13.80 -35.51
CA ASP A 78 4.80 -14.10 -36.14
C ASP A 78 3.65 -14.23 -35.12
N ALA A 79 3.88 -13.84 -33.85
CA ALA A 79 2.84 -13.96 -32.82
C ALA A 79 1.86 -12.76 -32.89
N ASP A 80 0.56 -13.08 -32.83
CA ASP A 80 -0.50 -12.05 -32.72
C ASP A 80 -0.60 -11.53 -31.29
N VAL A 81 0.41 -10.80 -30.86
CA VAL A 81 0.54 -10.20 -29.51
C VAL A 81 1.21 -8.82 -29.62
N SER A 82 0.73 -7.86 -28.84
CA SER A 82 1.39 -6.57 -28.76
C SER A 82 2.68 -6.65 -27.93
N ILE A 83 3.78 -6.07 -28.39
CA ILE A 83 5.07 -6.10 -27.71
C ILE A 83 5.51 -4.69 -27.35
N ILE A 84 5.67 -4.44 -26.05
CA ILE A 84 6.19 -3.17 -25.51
C ILE A 84 7.61 -3.45 -25.01
N LEU A 85 8.58 -2.82 -25.64
CA LEU A 85 9.99 -2.92 -25.28
C LEU A 85 10.35 -1.78 -24.31
N VAL A 86 10.99 -2.13 -23.21
CA VAL A 86 11.49 -1.20 -22.18
C VAL A 86 12.91 -1.58 -21.76
N GLU A 87 13.63 -0.67 -21.16
CA GLU A 87 14.97 -0.95 -20.62
C GLU A 87 14.90 -1.86 -19.37
N ASP A 88 13.95 -1.59 -18.45
CA ASP A 88 13.73 -2.33 -17.21
C ASP A 88 12.23 -2.56 -17.03
N THR A 89 11.82 -3.83 -17.04
CA THR A 89 10.42 -4.23 -16.93
C THR A 89 9.83 -3.97 -15.53
N VAL A 90 10.64 -4.00 -14.47
CA VAL A 90 10.18 -3.71 -13.09
C VAL A 90 9.96 -2.20 -12.93
N ALA A 91 10.90 -1.39 -13.38
CA ALA A 91 10.74 0.08 -13.36
C ALA A 91 9.55 0.52 -14.22
N ALA A 92 9.39 -0.05 -15.42
CA ALA A 92 8.26 0.22 -16.30
C ALA A 92 6.92 -0.19 -15.66
N MET A 93 6.86 -1.34 -14.98
CA MET A 93 5.69 -1.79 -14.25
C MET A 93 5.30 -0.81 -13.14
N GLY A 94 6.28 -0.25 -12.42
CA GLY A 94 6.05 0.80 -11.42
C GLY A 94 5.45 2.07 -12.04
N LYS A 95 5.97 2.53 -13.18
CA LYS A 95 5.42 3.69 -13.94
C LYS A 95 3.98 3.43 -14.38
N ILE A 96 3.69 2.23 -14.90
CA ILE A 96 2.33 1.84 -15.29
C ILE A 96 1.40 1.85 -14.07
N ALA A 97 1.86 1.33 -12.93
CA ALA A 97 1.06 1.31 -11.70
C ALA A 97 0.74 2.72 -11.18
N ALA A 98 1.73 3.62 -11.18
CA ALA A 98 1.52 5.02 -10.81
C ALA A 98 0.49 5.71 -11.73
N TRP A 99 0.66 5.59 -13.03
CA TRP A 99 -0.28 6.12 -14.02
C TRP A 99 -1.68 5.53 -13.85
N TYR A 100 -1.78 4.21 -13.64
CA TYR A 100 -3.06 3.53 -13.46
C TYR A 100 -3.77 4.01 -12.19
N LEU A 101 -3.04 4.10 -11.07
CA LEU A 101 -3.57 4.60 -9.80
C LEU A 101 -4.04 6.06 -9.91
N ASP A 102 -3.25 6.92 -10.59
CA ASP A 102 -3.66 8.30 -10.90
C ASP A 102 -4.95 8.35 -11.74
N SER A 103 -5.11 7.41 -12.69
CA SER A 103 -6.30 7.33 -13.55
C SER A 103 -7.59 6.88 -12.84
N LEU A 104 -7.47 6.28 -11.66
CA LEU A 104 -8.61 5.88 -10.82
C LEU A 104 -9.12 7.05 -9.97
N GLY A 105 -8.28 8.02 -9.62
CA GLY A 105 -8.66 9.21 -8.84
C GLY A 105 -9.15 8.88 -7.42
N ILE A 106 -8.62 7.81 -6.81
CA ILE A 106 -9.06 7.27 -5.52
C ILE A 106 -8.27 7.87 -4.34
N ARG A 107 -8.81 7.78 -3.13
CA ARG A 107 -8.10 8.10 -1.88
C ARG A 107 -6.95 7.11 -1.67
N ARG A 108 -5.80 7.58 -1.21
CA ARG A 108 -4.57 6.77 -1.11
C ARG A 108 -3.96 6.90 0.26
N VAL A 109 -3.82 5.76 0.94
CA VAL A 109 -3.13 5.64 2.21
C VAL A 109 -1.90 4.75 2.04
N ALA A 110 -0.74 5.22 2.48
CA ALA A 110 0.49 4.44 2.52
C ALA A 110 0.86 4.11 3.96
N VAL A 111 1.30 2.88 4.23
CA VAL A 111 1.66 2.42 5.59
C VAL A 111 3.05 1.83 5.59
N THR A 112 3.94 2.36 6.45
CA THR A 112 5.25 1.76 6.74
C THR A 112 5.49 1.69 8.25
N GLY A 113 6.63 1.16 8.66
CA GLY A 113 7.06 0.99 10.04
C GLY A 113 7.92 -0.25 10.22
N SER A 114 8.50 -0.44 11.37
CA SER A 114 9.31 -1.64 11.65
C SER A 114 8.43 -2.85 11.92
N VAL A 115 7.42 -2.69 12.78
CA VAL A 115 6.45 -3.73 13.18
C VAL A 115 5.03 -3.19 13.03
N GLY A 116 4.03 -4.08 12.91
CA GLY A 116 2.62 -3.69 12.90
C GLY A 116 2.07 -3.18 11.57
N LYS A 117 2.88 -3.00 10.53
CA LYS A 117 2.44 -2.52 9.20
C LYS A 117 1.21 -3.23 8.66
N THR A 118 1.26 -4.55 8.61
CA THR A 118 0.18 -5.38 8.05
C THR A 118 -1.09 -5.29 8.91
N SER A 119 -0.96 -5.34 10.22
CA SER A 119 -2.10 -5.19 11.14
C SER A 119 -2.73 -3.81 11.00
N THR A 120 -1.92 -2.75 10.98
CA THR A 120 -2.39 -1.36 10.82
C THR A 120 -3.05 -1.16 9.44
N ARG A 121 -2.43 -1.66 8.35
CA ARG A 121 -3.04 -1.66 7.01
C ARG A 121 -4.41 -2.33 7.01
N ASP A 122 -4.52 -3.50 7.63
CA ASP A 122 -5.78 -4.24 7.68
C ASP A 122 -6.83 -3.49 8.50
N MET A 123 -6.47 -2.94 9.66
CA MET A 123 -7.37 -2.13 10.48
C MET A 123 -7.83 -0.86 9.75
N ILE A 124 -6.93 -0.14 9.06
CA ILE A 124 -7.29 1.02 8.23
C ILE A 124 -8.26 0.59 7.12
N TRP A 125 -8.00 -0.55 6.48
CA TRP A 125 -8.90 -1.08 5.45
C TRP A 125 -10.30 -1.35 6.00
N TYR A 126 -10.44 -1.98 7.19
CA TYR A 126 -11.74 -2.21 7.83
C TYR A 126 -12.44 -0.90 8.16
N VAL A 127 -11.73 0.07 8.72
CA VAL A 127 -12.28 1.40 9.03
C VAL A 127 -12.77 2.11 7.78
N LEU A 128 -11.96 2.17 6.72
CA LEU A 128 -12.34 2.83 5.48
C LEU A 128 -13.46 2.10 4.74
N SER A 129 -13.56 0.78 4.89
CA SER A 129 -14.60 -0.04 4.26
C SER A 129 -16.00 0.22 4.81
N GLU A 130 -16.14 0.93 5.93
CA GLU A 130 -17.45 1.41 6.40
C GLU A 130 -18.06 2.48 5.49
N LYS A 131 -17.24 3.14 4.67
CA LYS A 131 -17.68 4.23 3.80
C LYS A 131 -17.31 4.03 2.33
N TYR A 132 -16.19 3.39 2.05
CA TYR A 132 -15.60 3.30 0.72
C TYR A 132 -15.50 1.84 0.26
N ASN A 133 -15.62 1.60 -1.04
CA ASN A 133 -15.13 0.37 -1.64
C ASN A 133 -13.58 0.41 -1.64
N CYS A 134 -12.99 -0.17 -0.60
CA CYS A 134 -11.58 0.00 -0.28
C CYS A 134 -10.74 -1.20 -0.73
N GLY A 135 -9.68 -0.94 -1.50
CA GLY A 135 -8.66 -1.90 -1.88
C GLY A 135 -7.47 -1.90 -0.91
N ARG A 136 -6.71 -2.99 -0.90
CA ARG A 136 -5.43 -3.08 -0.19
C ARG A 136 -4.50 -4.06 -0.90
N ASN A 137 -3.19 -3.96 -0.66
CA ASN A 137 -2.29 -5.02 -1.10
C ASN A 137 -2.48 -6.29 -0.26
N LEU A 138 -2.46 -7.42 -0.93
CA LEU A 138 -2.63 -8.72 -0.31
C LEU A 138 -1.30 -9.28 0.18
N LYS A 139 -1.33 -10.08 1.25
CA LYS A 139 -0.14 -10.72 1.81
C LYS A 139 0.98 -9.70 2.08
N ASN A 140 2.22 -10.06 1.73
CA ASN A 140 3.43 -9.24 1.82
C ASN A 140 3.82 -8.61 0.47
N PHE A 141 2.87 -8.29 -0.41
CA PHE A 141 3.12 -7.64 -1.69
C PHE A 141 3.38 -6.14 -1.50
N ASN A 142 4.49 -5.82 -0.82
CA ASN A 142 4.84 -4.50 -0.33
C ASN A 142 6.19 -3.98 -0.85
N ASN A 143 6.72 -4.58 -1.93
CA ASN A 143 7.96 -4.21 -2.59
C ASN A 143 7.72 -3.71 -4.04
N ASN A 144 8.81 -3.42 -4.77
CA ASN A 144 8.79 -2.88 -6.14
C ASN A 144 8.10 -3.76 -7.19
N ILE A 145 7.82 -5.02 -6.90
CA ILE A 145 7.03 -5.93 -7.75
C ILE A 145 5.62 -6.10 -7.18
N GLY A 146 5.51 -6.40 -5.90
CA GLY A 146 4.24 -6.74 -5.27
C GLY A 146 3.27 -5.57 -5.17
N LEU A 147 3.76 -4.36 -4.89
CA LEU A 147 2.92 -3.16 -4.82
C LEU A 147 2.24 -2.84 -6.17
N PRO A 148 2.96 -2.76 -7.32
CA PRO A 148 2.34 -2.60 -8.63
C PRO A 148 1.31 -3.68 -8.94
N ILE A 149 1.62 -4.95 -8.70
CA ILE A 149 0.69 -6.07 -8.93
C ILE A 149 -0.58 -5.93 -8.09
N SER A 150 -0.48 -5.44 -6.87
CA SER A 150 -1.64 -5.17 -6.02
C SER A 150 -2.50 -4.02 -6.57
N ILE A 151 -1.88 -2.95 -7.06
CA ILE A 151 -2.56 -1.82 -7.68
C ILE A 151 -3.36 -2.25 -8.92
N PHE A 152 -2.83 -3.18 -9.72
CA PHE A 152 -3.54 -3.71 -10.89
C PHE A 152 -4.76 -4.58 -10.56
N GLN A 153 -5.01 -4.93 -9.29
CA GLN A 153 -6.25 -5.58 -8.87
C GLN A 153 -7.41 -4.59 -8.65
N PHE A 154 -7.13 -3.31 -8.51
CA PHE A 154 -8.16 -2.29 -8.32
C PHE A 154 -8.90 -2.04 -9.64
N ASP A 155 -10.15 -1.62 -9.53
CA ASP A 155 -11.01 -1.34 -10.66
C ASP A 155 -11.74 0.01 -10.52
N GLU A 156 -12.67 0.29 -11.41
CA GLU A 156 -13.44 1.54 -11.44
C GLU A 156 -14.39 1.71 -10.25
N LYS A 157 -14.62 0.64 -9.47
CA LYS A 157 -15.45 0.69 -8.27
C LYS A 157 -14.63 1.01 -7.02
N THR A 158 -13.31 0.89 -7.10
CA THR A 158 -12.43 1.19 -6.00
C THR A 158 -12.44 2.69 -5.72
N GLU A 159 -12.69 3.09 -4.47
CA GLU A 159 -12.80 4.50 -4.04
C GLU A 159 -11.65 4.90 -3.11
N ALA A 160 -11.04 3.92 -2.42
CA ALA A 160 -9.89 4.13 -1.55
C ALA A 160 -8.93 2.94 -1.64
N ALA A 161 -7.65 3.16 -1.34
CA ALA A 161 -6.65 2.09 -1.26
C ALA A 161 -5.72 2.30 -0.08
N VAL A 162 -5.44 1.21 0.65
CA VAL A 162 -4.46 1.16 1.74
C VAL A 162 -3.30 0.27 1.32
N LEU A 163 -2.13 0.87 1.17
CA LEU A 163 -0.96 0.24 0.56
C LEU A 163 0.20 0.18 1.56
N GLU A 164 0.51 -1.03 2.01
CA GLU A 164 1.68 -1.31 2.84
C GLU A 164 2.97 -1.24 2.02
N MET A 165 3.99 -0.57 2.56
CA MET A 165 5.32 -0.43 1.98
C MET A 165 6.37 -1.06 2.89
N GLY A 166 7.05 -2.06 2.36
CA GLY A 166 8.22 -2.70 2.96
C GLY A 166 9.51 -2.12 2.41
N MET A 167 10.61 -2.34 3.12
CA MET A 167 11.94 -1.97 2.65
C MET A 167 13.00 -2.89 3.25
N ASP A 168 14.11 -2.97 2.56
CA ASP A 168 15.37 -3.55 3.02
C ASP A 168 16.52 -2.54 2.99
N ALA A 169 16.42 -1.47 2.18
CA ALA A 169 17.45 -0.47 1.97
C ALA A 169 16.85 0.95 1.83
N PHE A 170 17.73 1.96 1.91
CA PHE A 170 17.36 3.34 1.58
C PHE A 170 16.88 3.47 0.13
N GLY A 171 15.96 4.40 -0.10
CA GLY A 171 15.36 4.71 -1.40
C GLY A 171 14.18 3.82 -1.78
N GLU A 172 13.97 2.68 -1.10
CA GLU A 172 12.87 1.77 -1.46
C GLU A 172 11.50 2.32 -1.07
N ILE A 173 11.36 2.92 0.12
CA ILE A 173 10.10 3.56 0.53
C ILE A 173 9.82 4.81 -0.32
N GLU A 174 10.86 5.59 -0.64
CA GLU A 174 10.73 6.74 -1.55
C GLU A 174 10.19 6.30 -2.91
N TYR A 175 10.76 5.25 -3.49
CA TYR A 175 10.30 4.69 -4.76
C TYR A 175 8.83 4.23 -4.69
N LEU A 176 8.46 3.45 -3.66
CA LEU A 176 7.10 2.96 -3.49
C LEU A 176 6.11 4.11 -3.25
N SER A 177 6.48 5.09 -2.43
CA SER A 177 5.65 6.26 -2.18
C SER A 177 5.48 7.15 -3.42
N SER A 178 6.49 7.20 -4.32
CA SER A 178 6.39 7.90 -5.60
C SER A 178 5.36 7.29 -6.55
N ILE A 179 5.15 5.96 -6.48
CA ILE A 179 4.09 5.27 -7.21
C ILE A 179 2.73 5.63 -6.64
N VAL A 180 2.60 5.66 -5.30
CA VAL A 180 1.31 5.82 -4.61
C VAL A 180 0.90 7.27 -4.49
N LYS A 181 1.82 8.20 -4.21
CA LYS A 181 1.55 9.62 -3.89
C LYS A 181 0.42 9.72 -2.87
N PRO A 182 0.64 9.29 -1.62
CA PRO A 182 -0.44 9.14 -0.65
C PRO A 182 -1.00 10.48 -0.19
N GLU A 183 -2.30 10.55 0.01
CA GLU A 183 -2.97 11.62 0.77
C GLU A 183 -2.65 11.48 2.26
N VAL A 184 -2.57 10.23 2.76
CA VAL A 184 -2.20 9.94 4.14
C VAL A 184 -1.04 8.96 4.19
N GLY A 185 0.10 9.40 4.73
CA GLY A 185 1.21 8.53 5.11
C GLY A 185 1.07 8.06 6.55
N VAL A 186 1.44 6.82 6.84
CA VAL A 186 1.40 6.24 8.18
C VAL A 186 2.74 5.63 8.53
N ILE A 187 3.28 5.97 9.72
CA ILE A 187 4.45 5.31 10.31
C ILE A 187 4.04 4.68 11.64
N THR A 188 4.06 3.36 11.71
CA THR A 188 3.57 2.63 12.89
C THR A 188 4.54 2.67 14.06
N ASN A 189 5.82 2.54 13.81
CA ASN A 189 6.90 2.65 14.79
C ASN A 189 8.28 2.62 14.12
N ILE A 190 9.31 2.96 14.91
CA ILE A 190 10.73 2.79 14.58
C ILE A 190 11.27 1.68 15.50
N GLY A 191 11.73 0.58 14.92
CA GLY A 191 12.26 -0.59 15.65
C GLY A 191 13.53 -1.14 14.99
N ILE A 192 14.16 -2.12 15.58
CA ILE A 192 15.46 -2.68 15.17
C ILE A 192 15.46 -3.47 13.84
N ALA A 193 14.34 -3.51 13.12
CA ALA A 193 14.30 -4.20 11.83
C ALA A 193 15.26 -3.57 10.81
N HIS A 194 16.00 -4.42 10.07
CA HIS A 194 16.97 -4.03 9.02
C HIS A 194 18.19 -3.23 9.51
N MET A 195 18.56 -3.35 10.81
CA MET A 195 19.70 -2.66 11.44
C MET A 195 21.01 -2.91 10.68
N GLU A 196 21.23 -4.12 10.19
CA GLU A 196 22.46 -4.49 9.45
C GLU A 196 22.67 -3.67 8.17
N LYS A 197 21.57 -3.31 7.49
CA LYS A 197 21.62 -2.54 6.23
C LYS A 197 21.54 -1.03 6.44
N LEU A 198 20.88 -0.58 7.49
CA LEU A 198 20.61 0.83 7.76
C LEU A 198 21.54 1.44 8.83
N GLY A 199 22.33 0.62 9.52
CA GLY A 199 23.44 1.00 10.36
C GLY A 199 23.10 1.58 11.73
N SER A 200 21.94 2.24 11.89
CA SER A 200 21.55 2.89 13.15
C SER A 200 20.03 3.06 13.27
N TRP A 201 19.57 3.41 14.46
CA TRP A 201 18.18 3.82 14.70
C TRP A 201 17.80 5.06 13.87
N ASP A 202 18.69 6.06 13.78
CA ASP A 202 18.46 7.21 12.92
C ASP A 202 18.41 6.84 11.44
N GLY A 203 19.22 5.85 10.99
CA GLY A 203 19.13 5.31 9.64
C GLY A 203 17.76 4.66 9.37
N ILE A 204 17.25 3.88 10.33
CA ILE A 204 15.90 3.28 10.22
C ILE A 204 14.83 4.37 10.19
N PHE A 205 14.93 5.37 11.05
CA PHE A 205 14.03 6.52 11.06
C PHE A 205 14.05 7.24 9.71
N GLN A 206 15.23 7.60 9.19
CA GLN A 206 15.36 8.27 7.88
C GLN A 206 14.75 7.47 6.74
N ALA A 207 15.04 6.15 6.68
CA ALA A 207 14.49 5.28 5.66
C ALA A 207 12.95 5.18 5.72
N LYS A 208 12.34 5.20 6.92
CA LYS A 208 10.87 5.22 7.03
C LYS A 208 10.28 6.58 6.73
N MET A 209 10.99 7.66 7.05
CA MET A 209 10.59 9.02 6.69
C MET A 209 10.62 9.27 5.17
N GLU A 210 11.23 8.41 4.36
CA GLU A 210 11.13 8.48 2.90
C GLU A 210 9.66 8.45 2.40
N ILE A 211 8.74 7.86 3.15
CA ILE A 211 7.31 7.87 2.81
C ILE A 211 6.77 9.30 2.66
N THR A 212 7.32 10.24 3.41
CA THR A 212 6.85 11.64 3.42
C THR A 212 7.26 12.43 2.19
N LYS A 213 8.27 11.98 1.43
CA LYS A 213 8.74 12.67 0.24
C LYS A 213 7.69 12.79 -0.87
N ASN A 214 6.68 11.91 -0.84
CA ASN A 214 5.62 11.87 -1.85
C ASN A 214 4.21 11.93 -1.24
N ILE A 215 4.06 12.31 0.04
CA ILE A 215 2.76 12.72 0.59
C ILE A 215 2.32 13.98 -0.16
N LEU A 216 1.03 14.10 -0.45
CA LEU A 216 0.50 15.32 -1.04
C LEU A 216 0.86 16.55 -0.18
N PRO A 217 1.05 17.74 -0.77
CA PRO A 217 1.24 18.96 0.00
C PRO A 217 0.08 19.23 0.98
N LYS A 218 0.37 19.94 2.04
CA LYS A 218 -0.64 20.30 3.05
C LYS A 218 -1.88 20.98 2.44
N GLU A 219 -1.69 21.86 1.48
CA GLU A 219 -2.76 22.56 0.77
C GLU A 219 -3.67 21.62 -0.04
N GLU A 220 -3.16 20.44 -0.43
CA GLU A 220 -3.90 19.36 -1.08
C GLU A 220 -4.43 18.33 -0.08
N GLY A 221 -4.27 18.56 1.21
CA GLY A 221 -4.76 17.70 2.28
C GLY A 221 -3.80 16.62 2.73
N GLY A 222 -2.53 16.67 2.33
CA GLY A 222 -1.51 15.73 2.75
C GLY A 222 -1.35 15.64 4.26
N THR A 223 -1.23 14.42 4.80
CA THR A 223 -1.16 14.18 6.25
C THR A 223 -0.24 13.03 6.59
N LEU A 224 0.57 13.18 7.62
CA LEU A 224 1.32 12.10 8.26
C LEU A 224 0.65 11.72 9.58
N VAL A 225 0.31 10.43 9.75
CA VAL A 225 -0.18 9.84 11.00
C VAL A 225 0.92 8.96 11.58
N PHE A 226 1.25 9.13 12.86
CA PHE A 226 2.33 8.37 13.49
C PHE A 226 2.05 8.05 14.96
N ALA A 227 2.72 7.01 15.49
CA ALA A 227 2.65 6.63 16.89
C ALA A 227 3.55 7.55 17.73
N GLY A 228 2.96 8.45 18.52
CA GLY A 228 3.66 9.44 19.34
C GLY A 228 4.30 8.89 20.61
N ASP A 229 4.03 7.62 20.97
CA ASP A 229 4.72 6.95 22.08
C ASP A 229 6.12 6.42 21.68
N ASP A 230 6.46 6.51 20.39
CA ASP A 230 7.79 6.18 19.88
C ASP A 230 8.71 7.40 19.98
N GLU A 231 9.83 7.26 20.70
CA GLU A 231 10.79 8.36 20.96
C GLU A 231 11.42 8.97 19.69
N TYR A 232 11.41 8.24 18.58
CA TYR A 232 11.89 8.71 17.28
C TYR A 232 10.83 9.49 16.49
N LEU A 233 9.54 9.28 16.78
CA LEU A 233 8.41 9.86 16.05
C LEU A 233 7.82 11.03 16.83
N THR A 234 8.51 12.17 16.83
CA THR A 234 8.01 13.42 17.43
C THR A 234 7.57 14.42 16.35
N LYS A 235 6.68 15.36 16.69
CA LYS A 235 6.21 16.40 15.76
C LYS A 235 7.36 17.21 15.15
N GLU A 236 8.43 17.47 15.92
CA GLU A 236 9.61 18.19 15.43
C GLU A 236 10.40 17.37 14.42
N ARG A 237 10.61 16.07 14.70
CA ARG A 237 11.40 15.18 13.83
C ARG A 237 10.65 14.76 12.55
N THR A 238 9.33 14.75 12.61
CA THR A 238 8.46 14.36 11.49
C THR A 238 7.88 15.55 10.73
N ALA A 239 8.34 16.78 10.99
CA ALA A 239 7.84 18.00 10.36
C ALA A 239 8.09 18.02 8.83
N GLY A 240 7.12 18.52 8.08
CA GLY A 240 7.17 18.63 6.62
C GLY A 240 6.02 19.47 6.06
N ASP A 241 5.88 19.49 4.74
CA ASP A 241 4.79 20.19 4.06
C ASP A 241 3.52 19.30 4.00
N TYR A 242 3.04 18.90 5.16
CA TYR A 242 1.80 18.12 5.37
C TYR A 242 1.30 18.35 6.80
N ASP A 243 0.04 18.04 7.06
CA ASP A 243 -0.51 18.00 8.41
C ASP A 243 0.04 16.78 9.18
N GLN A 244 0.09 16.90 10.51
CA GLN A 244 0.52 15.81 11.38
C GLN A 244 -0.62 15.40 12.30
N ILE A 245 -0.77 14.10 12.52
CA ILE A 245 -1.67 13.53 13.53
C ILE A 245 -0.87 12.54 14.38
N GLU A 246 -0.67 12.92 15.62
CA GLU A 246 -0.01 12.12 16.64
C GLU A 246 -1.02 11.23 17.36
N VAL A 247 -0.74 9.93 17.44
CA VAL A 247 -1.60 8.95 18.11
C VAL A 247 -0.82 8.26 19.21
N GLY A 248 -1.32 8.25 20.43
CA GLY A 248 -0.63 7.62 21.56
C GLY A 248 -1.30 7.84 22.91
N GLU A 249 -0.63 7.43 23.98
CA GLU A 249 -1.11 7.61 25.37
C GLU A 249 -0.74 9.00 25.93
N GLY A 250 0.21 9.69 25.30
CA GLY A 250 0.70 10.99 25.71
C GLY A 250 -0.39 12.07 25.75
N ALA A 251 -0.31 12.99 26.71
CA ALA A 251 -1.30 14.07 26.90
C ALA A 251 -1.37 15.05 25.71
N GLY A 252 -0.35 15.07 24.85
CA GLY A 252 -0.26 15.93 23.65
C GLY A 252 -0.74 15.25 22.37
N ALA A 253 -1.14 13.98 22.42
CA ALA A 253 -1.61 13.26 21.24
C ALA A 253 -2.92 13.86 20.71
N ASP A 254 -3.03 13.96 19.38
CA ASP A 254 -4.24 14.45 18.71
C ASP A 254 -5.39 13.42 18.80
N LEU A 255 -5.04 12.15 18.89
CA LEU A 255 -5.95 11.05 19.25
C LEU A 255 -5.30 10.25 20.37
N ARG A 256 -5.81 10.44 21.60
CA ARG A 256 -5.23 9.86 22.78
C ARG A 256 -5.85 8.52 23.14
N ILE A 257 -5.00 7.56 23.52
CA ILE A 257 -5.41 6.24 23.99
C ILE A 257 -5.37 6.22 25.51
N SER A 258 -6.37 5.57 26.13
CA SER A 258 -6.39 5.34 27.59
C SER A 258 -7.15 4.06 27.94
N GLY A 259 -6.92 3.52 29.13
CA GLY A 259 -7.67 2.41 29.70
C GLY A 259 -7.65 1.14 28.85
N VAL A 260 -6.47 0.73 28.37
CA VAL A 260 -6.30 -0.51 27.60
C VAL A 260 -6.49 -1.72 28.50
N GLU A 261 -7.48 -2.55 28.17
CA GLU A 261 -7.79 -3.82 28.84
C GLU A 261 -7.56 -4.97 27.86
N ASP A 262 -6.69 -5.93 28.23
CA ASP A 262 -6.39 -7.10 27.42
C ASP A 262 -7.26 -8.29 27.88
N HIS A 263 -8.11 -8.80 27.01
CA HIS A 263 -9.02 -9.93 27.24
C HIS A 263 -8.46 -11.23 26.62
N GLY A 264 -7.16 -11.28 26.35
CA GLY A 264 -6.49 -12.43 25.77
C GLY A 264 -6.98 -12.72 24.34
N ILE A 265 -7.44 -13.94 24.11
CA ILE A 265 -7.90 -14.39 22.78
C ILE A 265 -9.19 -13.72 22.32
N GLU A 266 -9.95 -13.08 23.22
CA GLU A 266 -11.17 -12.34 22.88
C GLU A 266 -10.85 -10.95 22.32
N GLY A 267 -9.61 -10.49 22.48
CA GLY A 267 -9.15 -9.20 21.96
C GLY A 267 -8.85 -8.19 23.05
N ILE A 268 -8.95 -6.92 22.75
CA ILE A 268 -8.71 -5.80 23.65
C ILE A 268 -9.86 -4.81 23.62
N SER A 269 -10.02 -4.02 24.70
CA SER A 269 -10.83 -2.81 24.72
C SER A 269 -10.03 -1.64 25.25
N PHE A 270 -10.34 -0.43 24.78
CA PHE A 270 -9.67 0.80 25.18
C PHE A 270 -10.54 2.02 24.89
N PHE A 271 -10.15 3.18 25.39
CA PHE A 271 -10.80 4.44 25.05
C PHE A 271 -9.90 5.25 24.10
N VAL A 272 -10.54 5.94 23.14
CA VAL A 272 -9.91 7.01 22.36
C VAL A 272 -10.55 8.34 22.78
N GLU A 273 -9.69 9.33 23.05
CA GLU A 273 -10.07 10.72 23.34
C GLU A 273 -9.63 11.58 22.15
N TYR A 274 -10.50 12.45 21.69
CA TYR A 274 -10.25 13.32 20.52
C TYR A 274 -11.07 14.59 20.62
N GLU A 275 -10.71 15.60 19.83
CA GLU A 275 -11.47 16.83 19.74
C GLU A 275 -12.40 16.80 18.52
N GLU A 276 -13.68 17.11 18.71
CA GLU A 276 -14.66 17.24 17.65
C GLU A 276 -15.51 18.49 17.88
N ASN A 277 -15.55 19.38 16.89
CA ASN A 277 -16.28 20.67 16.95
C ASN A 277 -15.94 21.51 18.20
N GLY A 278 -14.64 21.52 18.60
CA GLY A 278 -14.16 22.24 19.78
C GLY A 278 -14.53 21.61 21.12
N ARG A 279 -14.97 20.36 21.14
CA ARG A 279 -15.29 19.60 22.34
C ARG A 279 -14.45 18.34 22.43
N LYS A 280 -14.04 18.00 23.66
CA LYS A 280 -13.39 16.73 23.94
C LYS A 280 -14.45 15.64 23.99
N GLU A 281 -14.25 14.64 23.14
CA GLU A 281 -15.10 13.45 23.06
C GLU A 281 -14.28 12.22 23.45
N GLN A 282 -14.97 11.20 23.94
CA GLN A 282 -14.34 9.92 24.28
C GLN A 282 -15.20 8.77 23.73
N LYS A 283 -14.57 7.76 23.16
CA LYS A 283 -15.24 6.58 22.64
C LYS A 283 -14.54 5.32 23.11
N ARG A 284 -15.29 4.35 23.64
CA ARG A 284 -14.80 3.00 23.91
C ARG A 284 -14.70 2.24 22.58
N ILE A 285 -13.58 1.58 22.37
CA ILE A 285 -13.25 0.78 21.20
C ILE A 285 -13.11 -0.68 21.66
N GLU A 286 -13.68 -1.59 20.89
CA GLU A 286 -13.55 -3.04 21.04
C GLU A 286 -12.86 -3.59 19.80
N LEU A 287 -11.78 -4.33 19.98
CA LEU A 287 -10.99 -4.89 18.90
C LEU A 287 -10.78 -6.39 19.13
N PRO A 288 -11.26 -7.28 18.24
CA PRO A 288 -11.09 -8.73 18.35
C PRO A 288 -9.68 -9.18 17.94
N ALA A 289 -8.65 -8.49 18.40
CA ALA A 289 -7.25 -8.79 18.16
C ALA A 289 -6.48 -8.72 19.48
N ALA A 290 -5.79 -9.81 19.85
CA ALA A 290 -5.05 -9.92 21.09
C ALA A 290 -3.80 -9.03 21.09
N GLY A 291 -3.43 -8.56 22.29
CA GLY A 291 -2.20 -7.82 22.57
C GLY A 291 -2.40 -6.29 22.59
N ALA A 292 -2.02 -5.68 23.70
CA ALA A 292 -2.19 -4.25 23.98
C ALA A 292 -1.60 -3.32 22.91
N HIS A 293 -0.51 -3.73 22.24
CA HIS A 293 0.09 -2.97 21.13
C HIS A 293 -0.85 -2.72 19.96
N ASN A 294 -1.91 -3.53 19.81
CA ASN A 294 -2.93 -3.33 18.79
C ASN A 294 -3.85 -2.13 19.08
N ALA A 295 -3.86 -1.59 20.30
CA ALA A 295 -4.59 -0.37 20.62
C ALA A 295 -4.05 0.83 19.81
N VAL A 296 -2.72 0.97 19.72
CA VAL A 296 -2.08 2.01 18.90
C VAL A 296 -2.37 1.81 17.41
N ASN A 297 -2.26 0.57 16.92
CA ASN A 297 -2.55 0.27 15.51
C ASN A 297 -4.01 0.61 15.14
N ALA A 298 -4.96 0.28 16.02
CA ALA A 298 -6.38 0.57 15.84
C ALA A 298 -6.68 2.08 15.94
N ALA A 299 -6.03 2.78 16.88
CA ALA A 299 -6.19 4.23 17.00
C ALA A 299 -5.62 4.98 15.79
N ILE A 300 -4.47 4.53 15.23
CA ILE A 300 -3.95 5.03 13.95
C ILE A 300 -4.99 4.82 12.84
N ALA A 301 -5.63 3.64 12.79
CA ALA A 301 -6.67 3.38 11.79
C ALA A 301 -7.87 4.33 11.93
N LEU A 302 -8.29 4.63 13.15
CA LEU A 302 -9.35 5.60 13.42
C LEU A 302 -8.94 7.02 13.03
N ALA A 303 -7.69 7.41 13.29
CA ALA A 303 -7.15 8.72 12.91
C ALA A 303 -7.15 8.89 11.38
N VAL A 304 -6.69 7.88 10.64
CA VAL A 304 -6.74 7.83 9.16
C VAL A 304 -8.18 7.90 8.67
N GLY A 305 -9.07 7.09 9.25
CA GLY A 305 -10.50 7.09 8.90
C GLY A 305 -11.12 8.48 9.06
N ARG A 306 -10.88 9.12 10.20
CA ARG A 306 -11.38 10.48 10.49
C ARG A 306 -10.86 11.51 9.50
N LYS A 307 -9.56 11.47 9.16
CA LYS A 307 -8.98 12.35 8.13
C LYS A 307 -9.67 12.18 6.78
N LEU A 308 -10.05 10.95 6.44
CA LEU A 308 -10.74 10.64 5.18
C LEU A 308 -12.29 10.66 5.30
N GLY A 309 -12.82 11.20 6.40
CA GLY A 309 -14.25 11.47 6.57
C GLY A 309 -15.09 10.27 7.02
N VAL A 310 -14.47 9.25 7.64
CA VAL A 310 -15.14 8.20 8.41
C VAL A 310 -15.17 8.65 9.87
N SER A 311 -16.34 8.72 10.50
CA SER A 311 -16.43 9.11 11.90
C SER A 311 -15.79 8.06 12.82
N ILE A 312 -15.40 8.46 14.04
CA ILE A 312 -14.87 7.52 15.05
C ILE A 312 -15.90 6.43 15.37
N ALA A 313 -17.18 6.75 15.34
CA ALA A 313 -18.25 5.77 15.59
C ALA A 313 -18.34 4.70 14.47
N GLU A 314 -18.32 5.12 13.20
CA GLU A 314 -18.30 4.20 12.06
C GLU A 314 -17.02 3.36 12.05
N GLY A 315 -15.85 4.01 12.26
CA GLY A 315 -14.58 3.31 12.34
C GLY A 315 -14.52 2.27 13.46
N ALA A 316 -15.15 2.53 14.62
CA ALA A 316 -15.26 1.57 15.70
C ALA A 316 -16.07 0.32 15.28
N GLU A 317 -17.14 0.48 14.49
CA GLU A 317 -17.89 -0.67 13.94
C GLU A 317 -17.05 -1.45 12.91
N GLY A 318 -16.22 -0.78 12.11
CA GLY A 318 -15.25 -1.43 11.24
C GLY A 318 -14.23 -2.27 12.02
N LEU A 319 -13.69 -1.73 13.11
CA LEU A 319 -12.71 -2.43 13.95
C LEU A 319 -13.25 -3.70 14.62
N LYS A 320 -14.54 -3.78 14.93
CA LYS A 320 -15.17 -5.00 15.45
C LYS A 320 -15.15 -6.17 14.46
N LYS A 321 -14.98 -5.90 13.17
CA LYS A 321 -14.96 -6.89 12.08
C LYS A 321 -13.55 -7.37 11.75
N VAL A 322 -12.52 -6.88 12.47
CA VAL A 322 -11.12 -7.14 12.15
C VAL A 322 -10.77 -8.61 12.28
N GLU A 323 -10.30 -9.20 11.17
CA GLU A 323 -9.62 -10.48 11.11
C GLU A 323 -8.20 -10.23 10.62
N LEU A 324 -7.20 -10.26 11.52
CA LEU A 324 -5.82 -9.98 11.15
C LEU A 324 -5.23 -11.05 10.26
N THR A 325 -4.69 -10.61 9.12
CA THR A 325 -3.99 -11.48 8.16
C THR A 325 -2.71 -12.00 8.81
N GLY A 326 -2.64 -13.31 9.09
CA GLY A 326 -1.44 -13.94 9.65
C GLY A 326 -1.47 -14.23 11.15
N SER A 327 -2.56 -13.97 11.87
CA SER A 327 -2.73 -14.51 13.23
C SER A 327 -2.79 -16.03 13.17
N ARG A 328 -1.71 -16.70 13.63
CA ARG A 328 -1.62 -18.18 13.69
C ARG A 328 -2.54 -18.79 14.76
N LEU A 329 -3.30 -17.98 15.48
CA LEU A 329 -4.27 -18.40 16.49
C LEU A 329 -5.66 -18.41 15.84
N ARG A 330 -5.93 -19.39 14.98
CA ARG A 330 -7.33 -19.77 14.69
C ARG A 330 -7.89 -20.44 15.93
N LYS A 331 -9.08 -20.04 16.37
CA LYS A 331 -9.87 -20.82 17.32
C LYS A 331 -9.95 -22.24 16.75
N ILE A 332 -9.35 -23.22 17.44
CA ILE A 332 -9.52 -24.66 17.18
C ILE A 332 -10.89 -25.06 17.77
#